data_366677675a6a265af422f77efabcad9d
#
_entry.id   366677675a6a265af422f77efabcad9d
#
_cell.length_a   1.000
_cell.length_b   1.000
_cell.length_c   1.000
_cell.angle_alpha   90.00
_cell.angle_beta   90.00
_cell.angle_gamma   90.00
#
_symmetry.space_group_name_H-M   'P 1'
#
loop_
_entity.id
_entity.type
_entity.pdbx_description
1 polymer ?
#
loop_
_entity_poly.entity_id
_entity_poly.type
_entity_poly.pdbx_seq_one_letter_code
_entity_poly.pdbx_strand_id
1 'polypeptide(L)'
;MEKIRFYIVLIVGIITCLQAFAHAFMGFPAVLEHIANGEINGNATVGMQIIWLYSSIMMLLSGIWALFLAKPVMQSNHFARLQTLFLGIGLVTFGLICVYFTQEFFNHLFFFKVEGILLICAVTIFYNVKTP
;
A
#
# COMPACT_ATOMS: atom_id res chain seq x y z
N MET A 1 -15.77 2.14 -18.89
CA MET A 1 -15.48 1.62 -17.52
C MET A 1 -14.18 0.83 -17.44
N GLU A 2 -13.80 0.04 -18.44
CA GLU A 2 -12.54 -0.75 -18.43
C GLU A 2 -11.27 0.09 -18.27
N LYS A 3 -11.19 1.21 -18.99
CA LYS A 3 -10.06 2.14 -18.88
C LYS A 3 -9.96 2.79 -17.50
N ILE A 4 -11.09 3.08 -16.85
CA ILE A 4 -11.10 3.67 -15.49
C ILE A 4 -10.47 2.71 -14.50
N ARG A 5 -10.82 1.43 -14.54
CA ARG A 5 -10.21 0.39 -13.69
C ARG A 5 -8.70 0.31 -13.88
N PHE A 6 -8.27 0.33 -15.14
CA PHE A 6 -6.85 0.33 -15.47
C PHE A 6 -6.13 1.51 -14.82
N TYR A 7 -6.64 2.74 -15.01
CA TYR A 7 -5.99 3.92 -14.47
C TYR A 7 -6.00 3.96 -12.94
N ILE A 8 -7.08 3.54 -12.29
CA ILE A 8 -7.12 3.48 -10.82
C ILE A 8 -6.02 2.55 -10.30
N VAL A 9 -5.95 1.31 -10.80
CA VAL A 9 -4.96 0.32 -10.34
C VAL A 9 -3.53 0.77 -10.68
N LEU A 10 -3.34 1.35 -11.87
CA LEU A 10 -2.04 1.88 -12.30
C LEU A 10 -1.57 3.03 -11.40
N ILE A 11 -2.43 4.02 -11.13
CA ILE A 11 -2.11 5.18 -10.30
C ILE A 11 -1.80 4.74 -8.87
N VAL A 12 -2.62 3.87 -8.30
CA VAL A 12 -2.35 3.31 -6.96
C VAL A 12 -1.00 2.60 -6.94
N GLY A 13 -0.70 1.76 -7.92
CA GLY A 13 0.59 1.09 -8.00
C GLY A 13 1.78 2.06 -8.05
N ILE A 14 1.68 3.14 -8.84
CA ILE A 14 2.72 4.18 -8.93
C ILE A 14 2.88 4.89 -7.56
N ILE A 15 1.77 5.31 -6.94
CA ILE A 15 1.80 6.03 -5.66
C ILE A 15 2.41 5.13 -4.57
N THR A 16 2.00 3.87 -4.48
CA THR A 16 2.55 2.91 -3.50
C THR A 16 4.06 2.70 -3.71
N CYS A 17 4.54 2.62 -4.96
CA CYS A 17 5.98 2.57 -5.23
C CYS A 17 6.71 3.84 -4.76
N LEU A 18 6.17 5.03 -5.05
CA LEU A 18 6.76 6.31 -4.62
C LEU A 18 6.79 6.42 -3.09
N GLN A 19 5.74 5.98 -2.41
CA GLN A 19 5.70 5.92 -0.95
C GLN A 19 6.76 4.98 -0.39
N ALA A 20 7.01 3.83 -1.02
CA ALA A 20 8.07 2.92 -0.62
C ALA A 20 9.45 3.59 -0.67
N PHE A 21 9.74 4.35 -1.72
CA PHE A 21 10.97 5.14 -1.82
C PHE A 21 11.02 6.24 -0.76
N ALA A 22 9.94 7.00 -0.57
CA ALA A 22 9.89 8.02 0.48
C ALA A 22 10.09 7.40 1.86
N HIS A 23 9.48 6.26 2.15
CA HIS A 23 9.63 5.54 3.40
C HIS A 23 11.07 5.07 3.62
N ALA A 24 11.72 4.53 2.58
CA ALA A 24 13.10 4.06 2.68
C ALA A 24 14.11 5.21 2.81
N PHE A 25 14.00 6.25 1.97
CA PHE A 25 15.04 7.28 1.86
C PHE A 25 14.81 8.52 2.72
N MET A 26 13.55 8.81 3.08
CA MET A 26 13.23 9.96 3.92
C MET A 26 12.89 9.52 5.36
N GLY A 27 12.17 8.44 5.53
CA GLY A 27 11.74 7.95 6.84
C GLY A 27 12.85 7.21 7.60
N PHE A 28 13.66 6.40 6.91
CA PHE A 28 14.74 5.64 7.58
C PHE A 28 15.79 6.50 8.25
N PRO A 29 16.28 7.61 7.65
CA PRO A 29 17.16 8.54 8.35
C PRO A 29 16.57 9.10 9.66
N ALA A 30 15.29 9.39 9.72
CA ALA A 30 14.62 9.83 10.94
C ALA A 30 14.65 8.74 12.03
N VAL A 31 14.47 7.48 11.65
CA VAL A 31 14.63 6.34 12.60
C VAL A 31 16.05 6.28 13.14
N LEU A 32 17.07 6.48 12.29
CA LEU A 32 18.48 6.49 12.73
C LEU A 32 18.76 7.64 13.68
N GLU A 33 18.15 8.80 13.48
CA GLU A 33 18.25 9.95 14.37
C GLU A 33 17.65 9.64 15.75
N HIS A 34 16.46 9.05 15.85
CA HIS A 34 15.84 8.61 17.10
C HIS A 34 16.71 7.59 17.85
N ILE A 35 17.39 6.70 17.11
CA ILE A 35 18.35 5.75 17.68
C ILE A 35 19.57 6.49 18.22
N ALA A 36 20.15 7.43 17.46
CA ALA A 36 21.34 8.19 17.87
C ALA A 36 21.07 9.06 19.10
N ASN A 37 19.84 9.57 19.24
CA ASN A 37 19.40 10.34 20.41
C ASN A 37 19.11 9.48 21.65
N GLY A 38 19.23 8.14 21.54
CA GLY A 38 18.98 7.21 22.65
C GLY A 38 17.49 6.98 22.97
N GLU A 39 16.60 7.42 22.11
CA GLU A 39 15.13 7.23 22.27
C GLU A 39 14.73 5.78 22.00
N ILE A 40 15.52 5.09 21.19
CA ILE A 40 15.40 3.66 20.88
C ILE A 40 16.73 3.01 21.20
N ASN A 41 16.77 2.02 22.09
CA ASN A 41 18.00 1.39 22.52
C ASN A 41 17.89 -0.13 22.64
N GLY A 42 19.03 -0.79 22.88
CA GLY A 42 19.11 -2.24 23.04
C GLY A 42 18.65 -3.03 21.83
N ASN A 43 17.98 -4.16 22.06
CA ASN A 43 17.49 -5.03 21.00
C ASN A 43 16.41 -4.38 20.13
N ALA A 44 15.70 -3.34 20.64
CA ALA A 44 14.71 -2.60 19.89
C ALA A 44 15.31 -1.83 18.70
N THR A 45 16.55 -1.39 18.81
CA THR A 45 17.28 -0.68 17.75
C THR A 45 17.36 -1.51 16.47
N VAL A 46 17.88 -2.74 16.58
CA VAL A 46 18.02 -3.65 15.43
C VAL A 46 16.64 -4.04 14.88
N GLY A 47 15.70 -4.34 15.78
CA GLY A 47 14.32 -4.67 15.41
C GLY A 47 13.66 -3.57 14.60
N MET A 48 13.77 -2.31 15.03
CA MET A 48 13.20 -1.14 14.34
C MET A 48 13.82 -0.94 12.95
N GLN A 49 15.13 -1.06 12.81
CA GLN A 49 15.81 -0.94 11.52
C GLN A 49 15.34 -2.03 10.54
N ILE A 50 15.27 -3.28 10.99
CA ILE A 50 14.84 -4.41 10.15
C ILE A 50 13.37 -4.21 9.73
N ILE A 51 12.47 -3.90 10.66
CA ILE A 51 11.04 -3.72 10.37
C ILE A 51 10.83 -2.56 9.40
N TRP A 52 11.58 -1.46 9.56
CA TRP A 52 11.46 -0.30 8.68
C TRP A 52 11.86 -0.62 7.24
N LEU A 53 13.01 -1.26 7.05
CA LEU A 53 13.48 -1.67 5.73
C LEU A 53 12.56 -2.74 5.11
N TYR A 54 12.14 -3.72 5.93
CA TYR A 54 11.20 -4.75 5.48
C TYR A 54 9.87 -4.14 5.00
N SER A 55 9.31 -3.19 5.74
CA SER A 55 8.07 -2.53 5.34
C SER A 55 8.24 -1.74 4.04
N SER A 56 9.37 -1.06 3.83
CA SER A 56 9.69 -0.37 2.57
C SER A 56 9.72 -1.34 1.38
N ILE A 57 10.36 -2.52 1.55
CA ILE A 57 10.40 -3.55 0.52
C ILE A 57 9.00 -4.10 0.24
N MET A 58 8.21 -4.39 1.26
CA MET A 58 6.84 -4.90 1.10
C MET A 58 5.91 -3.88 0.42
N MET A 59 6.06 -2.60 0.72
CA MET A 59 5.36 -1.52 0.01
C MET A 59 5.75 -1.49 -1.47
N LEU A 60 7.05 -1.57 -1.78
CA LEU A 60 7.53 -1.60 -3.17
C LEU A 60 6.98 -2.80 -3.94
N LEU A 61 7.03 -3.98 -3.35
CA LEU A 61 6.50 -5.21 -3.97
C LEU A 61 4.98 -5.09 -4.18
N SER A 62 4.24 -4.52 -3.24
CA SER A 62 2.80 -4.29 -3.35
C SER A 62 2.47 -3.32 -4.49
N GLY A 63 3.23 -2.23 -4.62
CA GLY A 63 3.09 -1.27 -5.71
C GLY A 63 3.39 -1.90 -7.06
N ILE A 64 4.50 -2.63 -7.20
CA ILE A 64 4.86 -3.35 -8.42
C ILE A 64 3.78 -4.38 -8.77
N TRP A 65 3.27 -5.10 -7.79
CA TRP A 65 2.18 -6.06 -8.01
C TRP A 65 0.92 -5.39 -8.54
N ALA A 66 0.51 -4.24 -7.96
CA ALA A 66 -0.61 -3.46 -8.49
C ALA A 66 -0.38 -3.05 -9.95
N LEU A 67 0.85 -2.60 -10.32
CA LEU A 67 1.18 -2.27 -11.71
C LEU A 67 0.98 -3.46 -12.66
N PHE A 68 1.41 -4.66 -12.27
CA PHE A 68 1.19 -5.87 -13.07
C PHE A 68 -0.29 -6.25 -13.19
N LEU A 69 -1.11 -5.95 -12.19
CA LEU A 69 -2.53 -6.24 -12.19
C LEU A 69 -3.36 -5.27 -13.04
N ALA A 70 -2.88 -4.07 -13.34
CA ALA A 70 -3.64 -3.03 -14.01
C ALA A 70 -4.21 -3.49 -15.36
N LYS A 71 -3.39 -4.07 -16.24
CA LYS A 71 -3.82 -4.56 -17.55
C LYS A 71 -4.76 -5.77 -17.47
N PRO A 72 -4.47 -6.83 -16.69
CA PRO A 72 -5.39 -7.94 -16.49
C PRO A 72 -6.74 -7.54 -15.89
N VAL A 73 -6.77 -6.58 -14.96
CA VAL A 73 -8.02 -6.03 -14.39
C VAL A 73 -8.84 -5.32 -15.45
N MET A 74 -8.20 -4.54 -16.33
CA MET A 74 -8.88 -3.92 -17.47
C MET A 74 -9.53 -4.98 -18.37
N GLN A 75 -8.85 -6.10 -18.60
CA GLN A 75 -9.32 -7.22 -19.41
C GLN A 75 -10.37 -8.10 -18.71
N SER A 76 -10.85 -7.70 -17.54
CA SER A 76 -11.84 -8.43 -16.74
C SER A 76 -11.37 -9.83 -16.30
N ASN A 77 -10.05 -10.03 -16.13
CA ASN A 77 -9.50 -11.28 -15.63
C ASN A 77 -9.95 -11.52 -14.18
N HIS A 78 -10.63 -12.64 -13.93
CA HIS A 78 -11.19 -12.97 -12.63
C HIS A 78 -10.13 -13.11 -11.53
N PHE A 79 -9.00 -13.73 -11.87
CA PHE A 79 -7.91 -13.94 -10.91
C PHE A 79 -7.23 -12.61 -10.53
N ALA A 80 -6.97 -11.75 -11.52
CA ALA A 80 -6.43 -10.41 -11.26
C ALA A 80 -7.38 -9.57 -10.41
N ARG A 81 -8.71 -9.69 -10.63
CA ARG A 81 -9.73 -9.05 -9.81
C ARG A 81 -9.62 -9.47 -8.34
N LEU A 82 -9.53 -10.77 -8.06
CA LEU A 82 -9.38 -11.29 -6.69
C LEU A 82 -8.09 -10.80 -6.04
N GLN A 83 -6.97 -10.84 -6.75
CA GLN A 83 -5.69 -10.35 -6.25
C GLN A 83 -5.75 -8.86 -5.91
N THR A 84 -6.36 -8.04 -6.79
CA THR A 84 -6.53 -6.61 -6.55
C THR A 84 -7.44 -6.35 -5.33
N LEU A 85 -8.51 -7.15 -5.16
CA LEU A 85 -9.38 -7.07 -4.00
C LEU A 85 -8.63 -7.38 -2.71
N PHE A 86 -7.84 -8.47 -2.68
CA PHE A 86 -7.02 -8.83 -1.52
C PHE A 86 -5.97 -7.77 -1.20
N LEU A 87 -5.30 -7.23 -2.21
CA LEU A 87 -4.35 -6.14 -2.03
C LEU A 87 -5.04 -4.90 -1.43
N GLY A 88 -6.21 -4.53 -1.95
CA GLY A 88 -7.00 -3.41 -1.43
C GLY A 88 -7.43 -3.61 0.03
N ILE A 89 -7.94 -4.81 0.37
CA ILE A 89 -8.30 -5.16 1.75
C ILE A 89 -7.07 -5.09 2.66
N GLY A 90 -5.92 -5.59 2.21
CA GLY A 90 -4.66 -5.54 2.97
C GLY A 90 -4.25 -4.11 3.29
N LEU A 91 -4.29 -3.20 2.31
CA LEU A 91 -3.94 -1.79 2.50
C LEU A 91 -4.93 -1.07 3.45
N VAL A 92 -6.24 -1.31 3.31
CA VAL A 92 -7.24 -0.75 4.25
C VAL A 92 -7.00 -1.26 5.66
N THR A 93 -6.82 -2.56 5.82
CA THR A 93 -6.58 -3.19 7.13
C THR A 93 -5.33 -2.62 7.78
N PHE A 94 -4.22 -2.52 7.03
CA PHE A 94 -2.99 -1.90 7.52
C PHE A 94 -3.22 -0.46 7.97
N GLY A 95 -3.88 0.35 7.13
CA GLY A 95 -4.20 1.74 7.47
C GLY A 95 -5.11 1.88 8.71
N LEU A 96 -6.03 0.96 8.93
CA LEU A 96 -6.88 0.94 10.14
C LEU A 96 -6.10 0.53 11.39
N ILE A 97 -5.20 -0.44 11.28
CA ILE A 97 -4.28 -0.82 12.37
C ILE A 97 -3.43 0.38 12.78
N CYS A 98 -2.92 1.14 11.81
CA CYS A 98 -2.16 2.37 12.09
C CYS A 98 -2.99 3.41 12.85
N VAL A 99 -4.27 3.61 12.48
CA VAL A 99 -5.19 4.49 13.25
C VAL A 99 -5.36 4.01 14.68
N TYR A 100 -5.51 2.71 14.87
CA TYR A 100 -5.67 2.13 16.21
C TYR A 100 -4.48 2.45 17.11
N PHE A 101 -3.25 2.33 16.59
CA PHE A 101 -2.05 2.59 17.39
C PHE A 101 -1.72 4.08 17.55
N THR A 102 -1.93 4.91 16.52
CA THR A 102 -1.62 6.34 16.58
C THR A 102 -2.73 7.18 17.18
N GLN A 103 -3.96 6.62 17.26
CA GLN A 103 -5.18 7.35 17.64
C GLN A 103 -5.48 8.56 16.73
N GLU A 104 -4.83 8.62 15.57
CA GLU A 104 -4.98 9.70 14.59
C GLU A 104 -5.51 9.15 13.26
N PHE A 105 -6.71 9.57 12.86
CA PHE A 105 -7.30 9.13 11.60
C PHE A 105 -6.56 9.68 10.38
N PHE A 106 -6.12 10.93 10.43
CA PHE A 106 -5.39 11.61 9.36
C PHE A 106 -3.86 11.62 9.61
N ASN A 107 -3.30 10.50 9.99
CA ASN A 107 -1.85 10.36 10.08
C ASN A 107 -1.21 10.23 8.68
N HIS A 108 0.12 10.25 8.63
CA HIS A 108 0.89 10.10 7.39
C HIS A 108 0.63 8.78 6.63
N LEU A 109 0.02 7.79 7.28
CA LEU A 109 -0.37 6.50 6.68
C LEU A 109 -1.82 6.50 6.18
N PHE A 110 -2.50 7.65 6.18
CA PHE A 110 -3.87 7.82 5.66
C PHE A 110 -4.00 7.33 4.21
N PHE A 111 -2.99 7.56 3.40
CA PHE A 111 -2.99 7.18 1.98
C PHE A 111 -3.25 5.70 1.75
N PHE A 112 -2.77 4.80 2.60
CA PHE A 112 -3.04 3.36 2.46
C PHE A 112 -4.53 3.03 2.52
N LYS A 113 -5.30 3.74 3.35
CA LYS A 113 -6.76 3.56 3.42
C LYS A 113 -7.41 4.00 2.11
N VAL A 114 -6.99 5.14 1.57
CA VAL A 114 -7.50 5.67 0.29
C VAL A 114 -7.14 4.74 -0.87
N GLU A 115 -5.89 4.33 -0.97
CA GLU A 115 -5.40 3.40 -1.99
C GLU A 115 -6.14 2.07 -1.95
N GLY A 116 -6.30 1.48 -0.77
CA GLY A 116 -7.03 0.24 -0.61
C GLY A 116 -8.50 0.36 -1.01
N ILE A 117 -9.19 1.45 -0.62
CA ILE A 117 -10.56 1.73 -1.03
C ILE A 117 -10.66 1.87 -2.56
N LEU A 118 -9.73 2.60 -3.19
CA LEU A 118 -9.69 2.77 -4.64
C LEU A 118 -9.54 1.43 -5.37
N LEU A 119 -8.65 0.53 -4.89
CA LEU A 119 -8.49 -0.80 -5.46
C LEU A 119 -9.76 -1.64 -5.32
N ILE A 120 -10.40 -1.63 -4.15
CA ILE A 120 -11.67 -2.33 -3.91
C ILE A 120 -12.75 -1.80 -4.86
N CYS A 121 -12.91 -0.47 -4.96
CA CYS A 121 -13.87 0.15 -5.86
C CYS A 121 -13.60 -0.21 -7.33
N ALA A 122 -12.34 -0.24 -7.76
CA ALA A 122 -11.98 -0.60 -9.13
C ALA A 122 -12.47 -1.98 -9.53
N VAL A 123 -12.52 -2.94 -8.60
CA VAL A 123 -12.87 -4.33 -8.89
C VAL A 123 -14.26 -4.74 -8.42
N THR A 124 -14.99 -3.87 -7.71
CA THR A 124 -16.36 -4.11 -7.27
C THR A 124 -17.36 -3.21 -8.01
N ILE A 125 -17.27 -1.90 -7.84
CA ILE A 125 -18.24 -0.92 -8.35
C ILE A 125 -18.11 -0.78 -9.88
N PHE A 126 -16.88 -0.70 -10.40
CA PHE A 126 -16.61 -0.51 -11.83
C PHE A 126 -16.56 -1.83 -12.61
N TYR A 127 -16.83 -2.95 -11.96
CA TYR A 127 -16.81 -4.26 -12.59
C TYR A 127 -18.22 -4.62 -13.08
N ASN A 128 -18.50 -4.34 -14.35
CA ASN A 128 -19.69 -4.90 -14.99
C ASN A 128 -19.38 -6.33 -15.40
N VAL A 129 -20.07 -7.28 -14.78
CA VAL A 129 -20.16 -8.64 -15.33
C VAL A 129 -20.85 -8.49 -16.68
N LYS A 130 -20.11 -8.70 -17.78
CA LYS A 130 -20.76 -9.01 -19.06
C LYS A 130 -21.42 -10.36 -18.83
N THR A 131 -22.72 -10.36 -18.54
CA THR A 131 -23.53 -11.57 -18.71
C THR A 131 -23.39 -12.01 -20.16
N PRO A 132 -23.11 -13.29 -20.39
CA PRO A 132 -22.98 -13.85 -21.72
C PRO A 132 -24.25 -13.68 -22.54
#